data_2d037a50a18640ba463ed3a070fcc124
#
_entry.id   2d037a50a18640ba463ed3a070fcc124
#
_cell.length_a   1.000
_cell.length_b   1.000
_cell.length_c   1.000
_cell.angle_alpha   90.00
_cell.angle_beta   90.00
_cell.angle_gamma   90.00
#
_symmetry.space_group_name_H-M   'P 1'
#
loop_
_entity.id
_entity.type
_entity.pdbx_description
1 polymer ?
#
loop_
_entity_poly.entity_id
_entity_poly.type
_entity_poly.pdbx_seq_one_letter_code
_entity_poly.pdbx_strand_id
1 'polypeptide(L)'
;MSVVLVEGVTDRIALEAVAARLGRDLARDGVEIVPIGGAQAIRRASAQHEGKRVVGLCDVGEERWFRRVLHDATYVCVKDLEDELIRALGTDRVQEVIAAQGELDTFRNFQNQLFWRGRPVESQLRRWLQNGGRQHRYPPHLIEAMQPHEIPRPLADVLAHG
;
A
#
# COMPACT_ATOMS: atom_id res chain seq x y z
N MET A 1 -16.14 14.55 -8.15
CA MET A 1 -14.70 14.54 -7.94
C MET A 1 -14.36 14.14 -6.52
N SER A 2 -13.47 13.20 -6.37
CA SER A 2 -13.05 12.71 -5.07
C SER A 2 -11.53 12.68 -4.96
N VAL A 3 -11.04 12.73 -3.72
CA VAL A 3 -9.61 12.76 -3.41
C VAL A 3 -9.31 11.69 -2.37
N VAL A 4 -8.32 10.85 -2.68
CA VAL A 4 -7.77 9.86 -1.76
C VAL A 4 -6.46 10.40 -1.21
N LEU A 5 -6.43 10.76 0.05
CA LEU A 5 -5.22 11.21 0.74
C LEU A 5 -4.46 10.00 1.25
N VAL A 6 -3.17 9.93 0.94
CA VAL A 6 -2.27 8.88 1.39
C VAL A 6 -1.02 9.48 2.01
N GLU A 7 -0.34 8.73 2.86
CA GLU A 7 0.83 9.24 3.57
C GLU A 7 1.98 9.56 2.61
N GLY A 8 2.28 8.64 1.68
CA GLY A 8 3.42 8.77 0.80
C GLY A 8 3.22 8.23 -0.60
N VAL A 9 4.28 8.37 -1.40
CA VAL A 9 4.30 7.96 -2.82
C VAL A 9 4.13 6.46 -2.98
N THR A 10 4.63 5.64 -2.05
CA THR A 10 4.48 4.18 -2.08
C THR A 10 3.00 3.77 -2.06
N ASP A 11 2.20 4.40 -1.20
CA ASP A 11 0.77 4.14 -1.12
C ASP A 11 0.05 4.52 -2.42
N ARG A 12 0.42 5.65 -3.00
CA ARG A 12 -0.11 6.09 -4.29
C ARG A 12 0.19 5.07 -5.39
N ILE A 13 1.43 4.60 -5.49
CA ILE A 13 1.84 3.60 -6.47
C ILE A 13 1.00 2.32 -6.30
N ALA A 14 0.81 1.87 -5.07
CA ALA A 14 -0.01 0.69 -4.78
C ALA A 14 -1.47 0.88 -5.19
N LEU A 15 -2.08 2.01 -4.85
CA LEU A 15 -3.48 2.28 -5.21
C LEU A 15 -3.69 2.44 -6.72
N GLU A 16 -2.75 3.05 -7.42
CA GLU A 16 -2.77 3.13 -8.88
C GLU A 16 -2.69 1.72 -9.51
N ALA A 17 -1.86 0.84 -8.95
CA ALA A 17 -1.76 -0.55 -9.38
C ALA A 17 -3.06 -1.34 -9.09
N VAL A 18 -3.69 -1.11 -7.94
CA VAL A 18 -5.01 -1.71 -7.61
C VAL A 18 -6.07 -1.25 -8.60
N ALA A 19 -6.13 0.04 -8.89
CA ALA A 19 -7.07 0.58 -9.88
C ALA A 19 -6.89 -0.08 -11.25
N ALA A 20 -5.64 -0.16 -11.73
CA ALA A 20 -5.31 -0.83 -12.99
C ALA A 20 -5.72 -2.31 -12.97
N ARG A 21 -5.44 -3.02 -11.88
CA ARG A 21 -5.81 -4.44 -11.73
C ARG A 21 -7.33 -4.66 -11.75
N LEU A 22 -8.09 -3.71 -11.22
CA LEU A 22 -9.55 -3.73 -11.21
C LEU A 22 -10.18 -3.15 -12.50
N GLY A 23 -9.38 -2.76 -13.48
CA GLY A 23 -9.83 -2.18 -14.74
C GLY A 23 -10.44 -0.78 -14.59
N ARG A 24 -10.08 -0.04 -13.54
CA ARG A 24 -10.57 1.32 -13.29
C ARG A 24 -9.64 2.36 -13.90
N ASP A 25 -10.22 3.37 -14.49
CA ASP A 25 -9.52 4.59 -14.93
C ASP A 25 -9.84 5.73 -13.95
N LEU A 26 -8.90 5.99 -13.05
CA LEU A 26 -9.08 6.98 -11.98
C LEU A 26 -9.35 8.39 -12.53
N ALA A 27 -8.70 8.76 -13.61
CA ALA A 27 -8.91 10.07 -14.23
C ALA A 27 -10.34 10.20 -14.76
N ARG A 28 -10.83 9.17 -15.45
CA ARG A 28 -12.21 9.10 -15.94
C ARG A 28 -13.22 9.06 -14.80
N ASP A 29 -12.89 8.34 -13.73
CA ASP A 29 -13.76 8.22 -12.54
C ASP A 29 -13.75 9.51 -11.68
N GLY A 30 -12.88 10.47 -12.00
CA GLY A 30 -12.73 11.71 -11.24
C GLY A 30 -12.09 11.51 -9.86
N VAL A 31 -11.23 10.52 -9.73
CA VAL A 31 -10.51 10.18 -8.48
C VAL A 31 -9.05 10.62 -8.59
N GLU A 32 -8.60 11.39 -7.63
CA GLU A 32 -7.22 11.84 -7.50
C GLU A 32 -6.58 11.22 -6.25
N ILE A 33 -5.39 10.63 -6.37
CA ILE A 33 -4.63 10.11 -5.22
C ILE A 33 -3.52 11.09 -4.90
N VAL A 34 -3.53 11.62 -3.68
CA VAL A 34 -2.64 12.69 -3.25
C VAL A 34 -1.77 12.25 -2.07
N PRO A 35 -0.46 12.05 -2.28
CA PRO A 35 0.49 11.88 -1.17
C PRO A 35 0.63 13.17 -0.39
N ILE A 36 0.51 13.10 0.93
CA ILE A 36 0.51 14.30 1.79
C ILE A 36 1.86 14.57 2.47
N GLY A 37 2.82 13.65 2.37
CA GLY A 37 4.16 13.82 2.93
C GLY A 37 4.25 13.60 4.44
N GLY A 38 3.36 12.80 5.00
CA GLY A 38 3.31 12.45 6.42
C GLY A 38 1.96 12.75 7.06
N ALA A 39 1.56 11.94 8.04
CA ALA A 39 0.23 11.98 8.65
C ALA A 39 -0.13 13.31 9.28
N GLN A 40 0.85 14.07 9.76
CA GLN A 40 0.62 15.38 10.38
C GLN A 40 0.09 16.42 9.41
N ALA A 41 0.31 16.23 8.10
CA ALA A 41 -0.17 17.12 7.06
C ALA A 41 -1.65 16.94 6.71
N ILE A 42 -2.33 15.94 7.29
CA ILE A 42 -3.71 15.55 6.91
C ILE A 42 -4.71 16.71 7.00
N ARG A 43 -4.64 17.52 8.05
CA ARG A 43 -5.56 18.66 8.25
C ARG A 43 -5.40 19.70 7.12
N ARG A 44 -4.17 20.05 6.80
CA ARG A 44 -3.87 21.01 5.72
C ARG A 44 -4.26 20.45 4.36
N ALA A 45 -3.93 19.20 4.11
CA ALA A 45 -4.26 18.52 2.86
C ALA A 45 -5.78 18.42 2.66
N SER A 46 -6.54 18.04 3.70
CA SER A 46 -8.00 18.00 3.64
C SER A 46 -8.61 19.38 3.34
N ALA A 47 -8.11 20.43 3.98
CA ALA A 47 -8.57 21.81 3.74
C ALA A 47 -8.31 22.28 2.30
N GLN A 48 -7.23 21.85 1.67
CA GLN A 48 -6.93 22.16 0.26
C GLN A 48 -7.92 21.55 -0.73
N HIS A 49 -8.69 20.55 -0.29
CA HIS A 49 -9.68 19.84 -1.11
C HIS A 49 -11.12 20.06 -0.60
N GLU A 50 -11.36 21.17 0.08
CA GLU A 50 -12.69 21.55 0.54
C GLU A 50 -13.69 21.55 -0.62
N GLY A 51 -14.89 21.02 -0.37
CA GLY A 51 -15.92 20.85 -1.40
C GLY A 51 -15.80 19.59 -2.27
N LYS A 52 -14.71 18.83 -2.15
CA LYS A 52 -14.57 17.51 -2.75
C LYS A 52 -14.89 16.43 -1.72
N ARG A 53 -15.23 15.24 -2.22
CA ARG A 53 -15.27 14.05 -1.34
C ARG A 53 -13.83 13.64 -1.02
N VAL A 54 -13.48 13.61 0.25
CA VAL A 54 -12.13 13.26 0.71
C VAL A 54 -12.19 12.00 1.54
N VAL A 55 -11.38 11.01 1.17
CA VAL A 55 -11.13 9.78 1.93
C VAL A 55 -9.64 9.63 2.17
N GLY A 56 -9.24 8.78 3.10
CA GLY A 56 -7.81 8.59 3.40
C GLY A 56 -7.43 7.14 3.66
N LEU A 57 -6.21 6.79 3.26
CA LEU A 57 -5.57 5.51 3.57
C LEU A 57 -4.33 5.76 4.41
N CYS A 58 -4.19 5.06 5.53
CA CYS A 58 -3.05 5.17 6.41
C CYS A 58 -2.71 3.85 7.09
N ASP A 59 -1.56 3.80 7.75
CA ASP A 59 -1.18 2.70 8.63
C ASP A 59 -1.81 2.88 10.02
N VAL A 60 -1.86 1.79 10.80
CA VAL A 60 -2.38 1.84 12.16
C VAL A 60 -1.66 2.87 13.04
N GLY A 61 -0.36 3.06 12.84
CA GLY A 61 0.42 4.06 13.57
C GLY A 61 -0.02 5.51 13.32
N GLU A 62 -0.63 5.78 12.17
CA GLU A 62 -1.06 7.11 11.73
C GLU A 62 -2.57 7.31 11.84
N GLU A 63 -3.30 6.26 12.20
CA GLU A 63 -4.76 6.24 12.25
C GLU A 63 -5.36 7.39 13.03
N ARG A 64 -4.79 7.71 14.20
CA ARG A 64 -5.29 8.79 15.06
C ARG A 64 -5.31 10.16 14.36
N TRP A 65 -4.30 10.44 13.52
CA TRP A 65 -4.21 11.70 12.78
C TRP A 65 -5.26 11.80 11.70
N PHE A 66 -5.42 10.73 10.92
CA PHE A 66 -6.40 10.64 9.86
C PHE A 66 -7.83 10.70 10.41
N ARG A 67 -8.15 9.92 11.45
CA ARG A 67 -9.49 9.89 12.04
C ARG A 67 -9.92 11.21 12.68
N ARG A 68 -8.99 11.98 13.19
CA ARG A 68 -9.31 13.33 13.72
C ARG A 68 -9.85 14.29 12.67
N VAL A 69 -9.51 14.05 11.40
CA VAL A 69 -9.86 14.94 10.28
C VAL A 69 -10.91 14.32 9.39
N LEU A 70 -10.76 13.04 9.05
CA LEU A 70 -11.59 12.33 8.08
C LEU A 70 -12.64 11.41 8.72
N HIS A 71 -12.58 11.20 10.04
CA HIS A 71 -13.53 10.36 10.78
C HIS A 71 -13.67 8.97 10.14
N ASP A 72 -14.89 8.56 9.77
CA ASP A 72 -15.17 7.25 9.18
C ASP A 72 -14.68 7.10 7.73
N ALA A 73 -14.28 8.20 7.09
CA ALA A 73 -13.65 8.17 5.76
C ALA A 73 -12.15 7.80 5.82
N THR A 74 -11.72 7.16 6.90
CA THR A 74 -10.35 6.67 7.12
C THR A 74 -10.30 5.15 6.96
N TYR A 75 -9.43 4.69 6.08
CA TYR A 75 -9.15 3.27 5.82
C TYR A 75 -7.75 2.95 6.33
N VAL A 76 -7.60 1.82 7.03
CA VAL A 76 -6.40 1.55 7.81
C VAL A 76 -5.79 0.20 7.43
N CYS A 77 -4.51 0.22 7.05
CA CYS A 77 -3.68 -0.98 6.97
C CYS A 77 -3.32 -1.44 8.38
N VAL A 78 -3.49 -2.74 8.67
CA VAL A 78 -3.35 -3.29 10.04
C VAL A 78 -1.95 -3.07 10.63
N LYS A 79 -0.90 -3.23 9.81
CA LYS A 79 0.49 -2.86 10.16
C LYS A 79 0.96 -1.79 9.20
N ASP A 80 1.19 -2.16 7.96
CA ASP A 80 1.60 -1.28 6.87
C ASP A 80 1.19 -1.89 5.52
N LEU A 81 1.53 -1.20 4.44
CA LEU A 81 1.22 -1.63 3.09
C LEU A 81 1.85 -2.99 2.74
N GLU A 82 3.14 -3.17 3.04
CA GLU A 82 3.86 -4.40 2.71
C GLU A 82 3.25 -5.60 3.42
N ASP A 83 2.89 -5.45 4.69
CA ASP A 83 2.19 -6.51 5.44
C ASP A 83 0.85 -6.88 4.80
N GLU A 84 0.07 -5.90 4.37
CA GLU A 84 -1.20 -6.15 3.67
C GLU A 84 -0.98 -6.95 2.38
N LEU A 85 0.01 -6.57 1.58
CA LEU A 85 0.30 -7.25 0.32
C LEU A 85 0.82 -8.68 0.53
N ILE A 86 1.70 -8.88 1.51
CA ILE A 86 2.24 -10.20 1.85
C ILE A 86 1.11 -11.11 2.34
N ARG A 87 0.26 -10.65 3.23
CA ARG A 87 -0.87 -11.46 3.75
C ARG A 87 -1.88 -11.80 2.66
N ALA A 88 -2.16 -10.86 1.77
CA ALA A 88 -3.12 -11.07 0.69
C ALA A 88 -2.63 -12.11 -0.33
N LEU A 89 -1.36 -12.04 -0.71
CA LEU A 89 -0.80 -12.93 -1.73
C LEU A 89 -0.30 -14.26 -1.14
N GLY A 90 0.19 -14.23 0.10
CA GLY A 90 0.86 -15.35 0.75
C GLY A 90 2.35 -15.40 0.46
N THR A 91 3.13 -15.92 1.42
CA THR A 91 4.60 -15.88 1.36
C THR A 91 5.19 -16.64 0.18
N ASP A 92 4.58 -17.75 -0.24
CA ASP A 92 5.09 -18.54 -1.37
C ASP A 92 4.94 -17.78 -2.69
N ARG A 93 3.77 -17.21 -2.94
CA ARG A 93 3.51 -16.44 -4.15
C ARG A 93 4.32 -15.14 -4.20
N VAL A 94 4.54 -14.49 -3.05
CA VAL A 94 5.46 -13.35 -2.97
C VAL A 94 6.86 -13.74 -3.42
N GLN A 95 7.38 -14.88 -2.97
CA GLN A 95 8.69 -15.38 -3.39
C GLN A 95 8.73 -15.75 -4.87
N GLU A 96 7.64 -16.27 -5.42
CA GLU A 96 7.52 -16.49 -6.87
C GLU A 96 7.62 -15.19 -7.66
N VAL A 97 6.98 -14.12 -7.18
CA VAL A 97 7.10 -12.78 -7.80
C VAL A 97 8.54 -12.27 -7.71
N ILE A 98 9.21 -12.44 -6.57
CA ILE A 98 10.61 -12.08 -6.39
C ILE A 98 11.50 -12.85 -7.37
N ALA A 99 11.26 -14.14 -7.53
CA ALA A 99 11.98 -14.98 -8.51
C ALA A 99 11.76 -14.49 -9.93
N ALA A 100 10.55 -14.13 -10.30
CA ALA A 100 10.23 -13.59 -11.62
C ALA A 100 10.93 -12.25 -11.90
N GLN A 101 11.26 -11.48 -10.86
CA GLN A 101 12.05 -10.25 -10.97
C GLN A 101 13.57 -10.51 -10.97
N GLY A 102 14.00 -11.78 -10.87
CA GLY A 102 15.42 -12.13 -10.86
C GLY A 102 16.15 -11.82 -9.56
N GLU A 103 15.43 -11.61 -8.46
CA GLU A 103 15.99 -11.17 -7.17
C GLU A 103 15.90 -12.22 -6.06
N LEU A 104 15.52 -13.47 -6.37
CA LEU A 104 15.37 -14.49 -5.33
C LEU A 104 16.67 -14.77 -4.58
N ASP A 105 17.82 -14.79 -5.29
CA ASP A 105 19.11 -14.98 -4.66
C ASP A 105 19.46 -13.84 -3.71
N THR A 106 19.14 -12.61 -4.08
CA THR A 106 19.29 -11.43 -3.21
C THR A 106 18.46 -11.57 -1.94
N PHE A 107 17.22 -12.04 -2.07
CA PHE A 107 16.38 -12.31 -0.90
C PHE A 107 16.92 -13.46 -0.05
N ARG A 108 17.40 -14.55 -0.64
CA ARG A 108 18.03 -15.67 0.10
C ARG A 108 19.26 -15.21 0.87
N ASN A 109 20.10 -14.36 0.27
CA ASN A 109 21.24 -13.76 0.96
C ASN A 109 20.80 -12.92 2.17
N PHE A 110 19.72 -12.15 2.03
CA PHE A 110 19.14 -11.40 3.14
C PHE A 110 18.67 -12.33 4.27
N GLN A 111 17.98 -13.42 3.95
CA GLN A 111 17.51 -14.40 4.93
C GLN A 111 18.67 -15.06 5.70
N ASN A 112 19.84 -15.18 5.10
CA ASN A 112 21.03 -15.79 5.70
C ASN A 112 21.84 -14.82 6.57
N GLN A 113 21.53 -13.54 6.57
CA GLN A 113 22.16 -12.58 7.49
C GLN A 113 21.90 -12.99 8.94
N LEU A 114 22.89 -12.83 9.80
CA LEU A 114 22.85 -13.30 11.18
C LEU A 114 21.59 -12.83 11.93
N PHE A 115 21.22 -11.57 11.75
CA PHE A 115 20.03 -10.99 12.41
C PHE A 115 18.72 -11.62 11.90
N TRP A 116 18.65 -11.95 10.61
CA TRP A 116 17.39 -12.41 9.98
C TRP A 116 17.23 -13.92 9.95
N ARG A 117 18.32 -14.66 10.13
CA ARG A 117 18.30 -16.11 10.08
C ARG A 117 17.33 -16.70 11.10
N GLY A 118 16.43 -17.58 10.64
CA GLY A 118 15.46 -18.25 11.50
C GLY A 118 14.27 -17.40 11.94
N ARG A 119 14.18 -16.14 11.53
CA ARG A 119 12.99 -15.31 11.78
C ARG A 119 11.85 -15.70 10.85
N PRO A 120 10.59 -15.37 11.21
CA PRO A 120 9.44 -15.65 10.33
C PRO A 120 9.62 -15.08 8.93
N VAL A 121 9.23 -15.85 7.91
CA VAL A 121 9.37 -15.45 6.50
C VAL A 121 8.62 -14.15 6.22
N GLU A 122 7.44 -13.96 6.80
CA GLU A 122 6.64 -12.74 6.66
C GLU A 122 7.44 -11.50 7.11
N SER A 123 8.13 -11.60 8.24
CA SER A 123 8.97 -10.52 8.77
C SER A 123 10.17 -10.23 7.88
N GLN A 124 10.79 -11.28 7.35
CA GLN A 124 11.92 -11.17 6.41
C GLN A 124 11.47 -10.50 5.11
N LEU A 125 10.37 -10.94 4.53
CA LEU A 125 9.79 -10.36 3.30
C LEU A 125 9.42 -8.90 3.51
N ARG A 126 8.72 -8.59 4.59
CA ARG A 126 8.31 -7.22 4.91
C ARG A 126 9.53 -6.28 4.96
N ARG A 127 10.55 -6.65 5.69
CA ARG A 127 11.75 -5.82 5.81
C ARG A 127 12.52 -5.70 4.49
N TRP A 128 12.66 -6.81 3.77
CA TRP A 128 13.34 -6.82 2.48
C TRP A 128 12.63 -5.94 1.45
N LEU A 129 11.32 -6.00 1.39
CA LEU A 129 10.50 -5.17 0.49
C LEU A 129 10.56 -3.67 0.84
N GLN A 130 10.81 -3.32 2.09
CA GLN A 130 10.93 -1.94 2.54
C GLN A 130 12.26 -1.27 2.20
N ASN A 131 13.26 -2.03 1.74
CA ASN A 131 14.60 -1.56 1.50
C ASN A 131 14.96 -1.47 0.02
N GLY A 132 15.95 -0.64 -0.30
CA GLY A 132 16.59 -0.60 -1.60
C GLY A 132 15.68 -0.17 -2.76
N GLY A 133 14.69 0.67 -2.50
CA GLY A 133 13.74 1.12 -3.53
C GLY A 133 12.67 0.08 -3.88
N ARG A 134 12.68 -1.10 -3.26
CA ARG A 134 11.71 -2.17 -3.52
C ARG A 134 10.29 -1.76 -3.11
N GLN A 135 10.14 -0.90 -2.10
CA GLN A 135 8.84 -0.35 -1.69
C GLN A 135 8.11 0.38 -2.82
N HIS A 136 8.83 0.87 -3.83
CA HIS A 136 8.24 1.50 -5.01
C HIS A 136 8.07 0.52 -6.18
N ARG A 137 8.97 -0.45 -6.33
CA ARG A 137 8.98 -1.36 -7.48
C ARG A 137 8.06 -2.57 -7.32
N TYR A 138 7.97 -3.14 -6.13
CA TYR A 138 7.27 -4.41 -5.91
C TYR A 138 5.75 -4.31 -5.79
N PRO A 139 5.13 -3.28 -5.21
CA PRO A 139 3.68 -3.26 -5.07
C PRO A 139 2.93 -3.50 -6.38
N PRO A 140 3.29 -2.91 -7.53
CA PRO A 140 2.63 -3.23 -8.79
C PRO A 140 2.73 -4.70 -9.19
N HIS A 141 3.90 -5.31 -9.03
CA HIS A 141 4.11 -6.73 -9.36
C HIS A 141 3.31 -7.66 -8.45
N LEU A 142 3.27 -7.37 -7.15
CA LEU A 142 2.51 -8.17 -6.18
C LEU A 142 1.00 -8.06 -6.45
N ILE A 143 0.51 -6.88 -6.71
CA ILE A 143 -0.91 -6.61 -6.99
C ILE A 143 -1.33 -7.24 -8.31
N GLU A 144 -0.50 -7.17 -9.34
CA GLU A 144 -0.77 -7.83 -10.63
C GLU A 144 -0.90 -9.35 -10.49
N ALA A 145 -0.18 -9.96 -9.56
CA ALA A 145 -0.26 -11.39 -9.28
C ALA A 145 -1.53 -11.79 -8.50
N MET A 146 -2.26 -10.83 -7.93
CA MET A 146 -3.49 -11.09 -7.18
C MET A 146 -4.70 -11.22 -8.10
N GLN A 147 -5.66 -12.08 -7.71
CA GLN A 147 -7.02 -12.00 -8.24
C GLN A 147 -7.74 -10.79 -7.65
N PRO A 148 -8.77 -10.23 -8.31
CA PRO A 148 -9.51 -9.08 -7.78
C PRO A 148 -10.01 -9.25 -6.35
N HIS A 149 -10.49 -10.45 -5.99
CA HIS A 149 -10.98 -10.74 -4.64
C HIS A 149 -9.86 -10.86 -3.59
N GLU A 150 -8.60 -10.99 -4.01
CA GLU A 150 -7.45 -11.07 -3.11
C GLU A 150 -6.89 -9.68 -2.74
N ILE A 151 -7.30 -8.63 -3.43
CA ILE A 151 -6.85 -7.26 -3.13
C ILE A 151 -7.16 -6.92 -1.65
N PRO A 152 -6.19 -6.43 -0.86
CA PRO A 152 -6.42 -6.06 0.53
C PRO A 152 -7.60 -5.10 0.69
N ARG A 153 -8.49 -5.40 1.64
CA ARG A 153 -9.71 -4.62 1.85
C ARG A 153 -9.48 -3.12 2.02
N PRO A 154 -8.50 -2.66 2.83
CA PRO A 154 -8.28 -1.21 2.98
C PRO A 154 -8.01 -0.52 1.64
N LEU A 155 -7.25 -1.16 0.74
CA LEU A 155 -6.93 -0.63 -0.58
C LEU A 155 -8.14 -0.63 -1.52
N ALA A 156 -8.88 -1.73 -1.54
CA ALA A 156 -10.08 -1.86 -2.35
C ALA A 156 -11.18 -0.89 -1.87
N ASP A 157 -11.40 -0.82 -0.57
CA ASP A 157 -12.46 -0.02 0.04
C ASP A 157 -12.20 1.48 -0.11
N VAL A 158 -10.97 1.95 0.08
CA VAL A 158 -10.65 3.37 -0.09
C VAL A 158 -10.89 3.83 -1.52
N LEU A 159 -10.60 2.98 -2.51
CA LEU A 159 -10.89 3.29 -3.91
C LEU A 159 -12.39 3.19 -4.25
N ALA A 160 -13.12 2.27 -3.61
CA ALA A 160 -14.56 2.14 -3.83
C ALA A 160 -15.35 3.33 -3.28
N HIS A 161 -14.83 4.01 -2.27
CA HIS A 161 -15.48 5.14 -1.61
C HIS A 161 -14.84 6.49 -1.95
N GLY A 162 -13.71 6.47 -2.64
CA GLY A 162 -13.04 7.63 -3.19
C GLY A 162 -13.64 8.16 -4.49
#